data_1396cbebd592061e234b9e59fcebabf1
#
_entry.id   1396cbebd592061e234b9e59fcebabf1
#
_cell.length_a   1.000
_cell.length_b   1.000
_cell.length_c   1.000
_cell.angle_alpha   90.00
_cell.angle_beta   90.00
_cell.angle_gamma   90.00
#
_symmetry.space_group_name_H-M   'P 1'
#
loop_
_entity.id
_entity.type
_entity.pdbx_description
1 polymer ?
#
loop_
_entity_poly.entity_id
_entity_poly.type
_entity_poly.pdbx_seq_one_letter_code
_entity_poly.pdbx_strand_id
1 'polypeptide(L)'
;MSDKPLLEIEDLNVCFSSEGKKIPAVRDVSLTVYPGQTVAIVGESGSGKSTTAHSIIDLLPGTGQVTSGSIRFDGKDLAKASKREVVAVRGSGIGLVPQDPMSNLNPVWKIGFQIRETLEANGIAKGKAAKQRAIELLEEAGMSDAARRVNQYPHEFSGGMRQRALIAIGLACRPKLLIADEPTSALDVTVQRQILDHLDGLTSELGTAVLLITHDLGLAAERAEHLVVMYRGKVVESGPALQILREPQHLYTKKLVNSAPSLASQRLSSVRERIAVRKQAVQVAEEVAAADAEIAAVSDDVVVAQNLTKAFKIRGSTPWKSTDFVAVDDVSFRLKRGTTTAIVGESGSGKSTVAQMVLGLLEPTSGSVTFDGREVAKLDRKGAFAFRRRVQPIFQDPYGSLDPMYSIYRTIEEPLRTHKIGTAKEREATVRDLLDKVSLPSSVMRRYPNELSGGQRQRVAVARALALSPEVVVCDEAVSALDVLVQAQILKLLNDLQAELGLSYLFITHDLAVVRQIADDVLVMQTGRIVEAATTDEVFQNPTEEYTRRLLDAIPGRDLLAG
;
A
#
# COMPACT_ATOMS: atom_id res chain seq x y z
N MET A 1 12.15 15.91 -31.64
CA MET A 1 12.66 14.83 -30.81
C MET A 1 13.79 14.14 -31.54
N SER A 2 14.84 13.70 -30.87
CA SER A 2 15.94 12.96 -31.52
C SER A 2 15.41 11.61 -31.98
N ASP A 3 15.58 11.24 -33.24
CA ASP A 3 15.16 9.95 -33.82
C ASP A 3 15.92 8.75 -33.22
N LYS A 4 16.96 9.00 -32.41
CA LYS A 4 17.82 7.96 -31.84
C LYS A 4 17.38 7.63 -30.43
N PRO A 5 17.09 6.34 -30.11
CA PRO A 5 16.74 5.92 -28.75
C PRO A 5 17.89 6.15 -27.76
N LEU A 6 17.55 6.53 -26.53
CA LEU A 6 18.47 6.64 -25.40
C LEU A 6 18.73 5.27 -24.77
N LEU A 7 17.65 4.50 -24.54
CA LEU A 7 17.70 3.12 -24.06
C LEU A 7 16.92 2.23 -25.03
N GLU A 8 17.53 1.13 -25.44
CA GLU A 8 16.92 0.10 -26.28
C GLU A 8 17.21 -1.28 -25.68
N ILE A 9 16.17 -2.00 -25.34
CA ILE A 9 16.23 -3.37 -24.85
C ILE A 9 15.60 -4.26 -25.91
N GLU A 10 16.32 -5.32 -26.33
CA GLU A 10 15.87 -6.26 -27.35
C GLU A 10 15.99 -7.70 -26.81
N ASP A 11 14.89 -8.43 -26.84
CA ASP A 11 14.77 -9.86 -26.53
C ASP A 11 15.46 -10.26 -25.20
N LEU A 12 15.34 -9.39 -24.18
CA LEU A 12 16.01 -9.57 -22.90
C LEU A 12 15.46 -10.78 -22.17
N ASN A 13 16.37 -11.65 -21.73
CA ASN A 13 16.06 -12.80 -20.91
C ASN A 13 16.91 -12.78 -19.63
N VAL A 14 16.24 -12.92 -18.46
CA VAL A 14 16.89 -12.96 -17.15
C VAL A 14 16.42 -14.19 -16.38
N CYS A 15 17.38 -14.92 -15.80
CA CYS A 15 17.12 -16.10 -14.99
C CYS A 15 17.76 -15.97 -13.60
N PHE A 16 17.12 -16.57 -12.61
CA PHE A 16 17.69 -16.83 -11.28
C PHE A 16 17.98 -18.31 -11.11
N SER A 17 18.99 -18.65 -10.32
CA SER A 17 19.30 -20.03 -9.97
C SER A 17 18.82 -20.32 -8.55
N SER A 18 17.97 -21.34 -8.38
CA SER A 18 17.52 -21.84 -7.09
C SER A 18 17.60 -23.37 -7.08
N GLU A 19 18.27 -23.95 -6.10
CA GLU A 19 18.45 -25.41 -5.98
C GLU A 19 18.91 -26.11 -7.27
N GLY A 20 19.80 -25.46 -8.02
CA GLY A 20 20.31 -25.99 -9.29
C GLY A 20 19.35 -25.84 -10.50
N LYS A 21 18.15 -25.28 -10.31
CA LYS A 21 17.20 -25.01 -11.39
C LYS A 21 17.25 -23.55 -11.82
N LYS A 22 17.21 -23.30 -13.13
CA LYS A 22 17.07 -21.96 -13.69
C LYS A 22 15.60 -21.57 -13.70
N ILE A 23 15.28 -20.48 -13.02
CA ILE A 23 13.93 -19.90 -12.95
C ILE A 23 13.93 -18.64 -13.81
N PRO A 24 13.22 -18.61 -14.96
CA PRO A 24 13.15 -17.43 -15.81
C PRO A 24 12.25 -16.36 -15.17
N ALA A 25 12.81 -15.17 -14.95
CA ALA A 25 12.10 -14.02 -14.39
C ALA A 25 11.71 -13.01 -15.48
N VAL A 26 12.51 -12.87 -16.54
CA VAL A 26 12.25 -12.01 -17.71
C VAL A 26 12.45 -12.87 -18.94
N ARG A 27 11.52 -12.73 -19.93
CA ARG A 27 11.46 -13.56 -21.12
C ARG A 27 11.13 -12.71 -22.34
N ASP A 28 12.08 -12.61 -23.27
CA ASP A 28 11.93 -11.94 -24.56
C ASP A 28 11.34 -10.52 -24.42
N VAL A 29 11.84 -9.75 -23.44
CA VAL A 29 11.37 -8.38 -23.18
C VAL A 29 12.10 -7.40 -24.09
N SER A 30 11.31 -6.61 -24.83
CA SER A 30 11.80 -5.51 -25.67
C SER A 30 11.08 -4.23 -25.29
N LEU A 31 11.82 -3.13 -25.16
CA LEU A 31 11.29 -1.78 -24.92
C LEU A 31 12.30 -0.71 -25.36
N THR A 32 11.80 0.48 -25.64
CA THR A 32 12.61 1.62 -26.07
C THR A 32 12.23 2.86 -25.26
N VAL A 33 13.23 3.67 -24.89
CA VAL A 33 13.05 4.98 -24.23
C VAL A 33 13.83 6.02 -25.02
N TYR A 34 13.16 7.12 -25.38
CA TYR A 34 13.77 8.25 -26.06
C TYR A 34 14.25 9.34 -25.08
N PRO A 35 15.18 10.22 -25.48
CA PRO A 35 15.62 11.32 -24.64
C PRO A 35 14.45 12.20 -24.16
N GLY A 36 14.37 12.46 -22.85
CA GLY A 36 13.33 13.26 -22.22
C GLY A 36 11.95 12.59 -22.13
N GLN A 37 11.81 11.36 -22.63
CA GLN A 37 10.55 10.60 -22.57
C GLN A 37 10.35 9.93 -21.22
N THR A 38 9.10 9.90 -20.75
CA THR A 38 8.69 9.04 -19.63
C THR A 38 7.99 7.79 -20.15
N VAL A 39 8.57 6.62 -19.85
CA VAL A 39 8.01 5.30 -20.14
C VAL A 39 7.70 4.60 -18.82
N ALA A 40 6.48 4.06 -18.66
CA ALA A 40 6.12 3.31 -17.47
C ALA A 40 6.02 1.81 -17.74
N ILE A 41 6.60 1.01 -16.85
CA ILE A 41 6.41 -0.45 -16.80
C ILE A 41 5.42 -0.77 -15.70
N VAL A 42 4.30 -1.41 -16.06
CA VAL A 42 3.23 -1.78 -15.12
C VAL A 42 2.97 -3.28 -15.09
N GLY A 43 2.43 -3.79 -13.99
CA GLY A 43 2.07 -5.20 -13.82
C GLY A 43 2.10 -5.64 -12.37
N GLU A 44 1.66 -6.86 -12.08
CA GLU A 44 1.66 -7.46 -10.74
C GLU A 44 3.06 -7.59 -10.13
N SER A 45 3.12 -7.77 -8.80
CA SER A 45 4.34 -8.16 -8.10
C SER A 45 4.86 -9.49 -8.67
N GLY A 46 6.18 -9.58 -8.92
CA GLY A 46 6.79 -10.76 -9.55
C GLY A 46 6.58 -10.85 -11.08
N SER A 47 6.01 -9.87 -11.75
CA SER A 47 5.89 -9.87 -13.22
C SER A 47 7.20 -9.59 -13.96
N GLY A 48 8.28 -9.24 -13.25
CA GLY A 48 9.62 -9.01 -13.83
C GLY A 48 10.02 -7.54 -14.03
N LYS A 49 9.20 -6.57 -13.61
CA LYS A 49 9.42 -5.12 -13.77
C LYS A 49 10.77 -4.66 -13.21
N SER A 50 10.95 -4.79 -11.89
CA SER A 50 12.19 -4.39 -11.20
C SER A 50 13.39 -5.22 -11.68
N THR A 51 13.18 -6.51 -12.03
CA THR A 51 14.23 -7.35 -12.62
C THR A 51 14.70 -6.79 -13.96
N THR A 52 13.76 -6.36 -14.83
CA THR A 52 14.09 -5.72 -16.11
C THR A 52 14.89 -4.43 -15.87
N ALA A 53 14.44 -3.57 -14.97
CA ALA A 53 15.10 -2.31 -14.65
C ALA A 53 16.50 -2.49 -14.04
N HIS A 54 16.64 -3.40 -13.07
CA HIS A 54 17.92 -3.68 -12.43
C HIS A 54 18.92 -4.34 -13.38
N SER A 55 18.46 -5.08 -14.40
CA SER A 55 19.34 -5.65 -15.42
C SER A 55 20.04 -4.59 -16.26
N ILE A 56 19.43 -3.40 -16.46
CA ILE A 56 20.00 -2.28 -17.24
C ILE A 56 21.32 -1.82 -16.63
N ILE A 57 21.41 -1.81 -15.32
CA ILE A 57 22.57 -1.33 -14.58
C ILE A 57 23.35 -2.44 -13.85
N ASP A 58 23.11 -3.71 -14.20
CA ASP A 58 23.77 -4.89 -13.60
C ASP A 58 23.69 -4.90 -12.04
N LEU A 59 22.46 -4.65 -11.51
CA LEU A 59 22.15 -4.71 -10.08
C LEU A 59 21.14 -5.82 -9.77
N LEU A 60 21.17 -6.91 -10.53
CA LEU A 60 20.32 -8.06 -10.25
C LEU A 60 20.66 -8.68 -8.89
N PRO A 61 19.67 -8.95 -8.03
CA PRO A 61 19.91 -9.52 -6.71
C PRO A 61 20.32 -11.00 -6.79
N GLY A 62 21.14 -11.44 -5.84
CA GLY A 62 21.48 -12.85 -5.62
C GLY A 62 22.10 -13.53 -6.84
N THR A 63 21.41 -14.54 -7.39
CA THR A 63 21.86 -15.36 -8.51
C THR A 63 21.33 -14.91 -9.88
N GLY A 64 20.74 -13.70 -9.95
CA GLY A 64 20.17 -13.15 -11.18
C GLY A 64 21.23 -12.90 -12.26
N GLN A 65 20.95 -13.34 -13.48
CA GLN A 65 21.85 -13.18 -14.63
C GLN A 65 21.07 -12.91 -15.91
N VAL A 66 21.55 -11.97 -16.73
CA VAL A 66 21.11 -11.81 -18.12
C VAL A 66 21.63 -13.01 -18.91
N THR A 67 20.71 -13.77 -19.52
CA THR A 67 21.05 -15.00 -20.26
C THR A 67 21.08 -14.81 -21.75
N SER A 68 20.33 -13.86 -22.30
CA SER A 68 20.32 -13.46 -23.71
C SER A 68 19.66 -12.09 -23.88
N GLY A 69 19.75 -11.56 -25.10
CA GLY A 69 19.25 -10.23 -25.49
C GLY A 69 20.32 -9.15 -25.47
N SER A 70 19.92 -7.92 -25.73
CA SER A 70 20.80 -6.75 -25.68
C SER A 70 20.18 -5.62 -24.87
N ILE A 71 21.03 -4.81 -24.23
CA ILE A 71 20.66 -3.61 -23.47
C ILE A 71 21.56 -2.48 -23.96
N ARG A 72 21.06 -1.65 -24.89
CA ARG A 72 21.83 -0.53 -25.45
C ARG A 72 21.45 0.77 -24.77
N PHE A 73 22.41 1.41 -24.13
CA PHE A 73 22.26 2.75 -23.56
C PHE A 73 23.21 3.72 -24.27
N ASP A 74 22.64 4.78 -24.83
CA ASP A 74 23.38 5.78 -25.64
C ASP A 74 24.23 5.12 -26.73
N GLY A 75 23.70 4.05 -27.35
CA GLY A 75 24.32 3.25 -28.40
C GLY A 75 25.32 2.19 -27.95
N LYS A 76 25.61 2.06 -26.63
CA LYS A 76 26.52 1.07 -26.05
C LYS A 76 25.76 -0.10 -25.45
N ASP A 77 26.11 -1.34 -25.82
CA ASP A 77 25.50 -2.57 -25.28
C ASP A 77 26.04 -2.87 -23.88
N LEU A 78 25.23 -2.59 -22.84
CA LEU A 78 25.58 -2.81 -21.44
C LEU A 78 25.55 -4.29 -21.05
N ALA A 79 24.75 -5.14 -21.74
CA ALA A 79 24.71 -6.57 -21.46
C ALA A 79 26.03 -7.28 -21.79
N LYS A 80 26.84 -6.71 -22.68
CA LYS A 80 28.16 -7.21 -23.08
C LYS A 80 29.32 -6.38 -22.53
N ALA A 81 29.01 -5.26 -21.85
CA ALA A 81 30.02 -4.36 -21.32
C ALA A 81 30.76 -4.98 -20.11
N SER A 82 32.00 -4.59 -19.93
CA SER A 82 32.75 -4.96 -18.73
C SER A 82 32.14 -4.32 -17.48
N LYS A 83 32.32 -4.93 -16.32
CA LYS A 83 31.84 -4.39 -15.04
C LYS A 83 32.29 -2.94 -14.81
N ARG A 84 33.51 -2.58 -15.22
CA ARG A 84 34.03 -1.21 -15.11
C ARG A 84 33.24 -0.22 -15.96
N GLU A 85 32.83 -0.63 -17.15
CA GLU A 85 32.04 0.21 -18.07
C GLU A 85 30.62 0.39 -17.56
N VAL A 86 29.99 -0.66 -17.01
CA VAL A 86 28.65 -0.55 -16.39
C VAL A 86 28.70 0.36 -15.15
N VAL A 87 29.74 0.20 -14.30
CA VAL A 87 29.94 1.08 -13.13
C VAL A 87 30.11 2.54 -13.55
N ALA A 88 30.79 2.82 -14.65
CA ALA A 88 30.98 4.17 -15.15
C ALA A 88 29.70 4.86 -15.66
N VAL A 89 28.66 4.07 -16.00
CA VAL A 89 27.35 4.59 -16.42
C VAL A 89 26.44 4.88 -15.22
N ARG A 90 26.65 4.18 -14.10
CA ARG A 90 25.86 4.39 -12.88
C ARG A 90 26.11 5.78 -12.31
N GLY A 91 25.06 6.48 -11.98
CA GLY A 91 25.06 7.84 -11.46
C GLY A 91 25.11 8.89 -12.57
N SER A 92 26.18 8.94 -13.39
CA SER A 92 26.37 9.97 -14.41
C SER A 92 25.53 9.77 -15.67
N GLY A 93 25.30 8.53 -16.09
CA GLY A 93 24.45 8.19 -17.23
C GLY A 93 23.04 7.79 -16.80
N ILE A 94 22.97 6.89 -15.82
CA ILE A 94 21.73 6.31 -15.31
C ILE A 94 21.65 6.50 -13.80
N GLY A 95 20.64 7.23 -13.35
CA GLY A 95 20.27 7.35 -11.93
C GLY A 95 19.27 6.29 -11.52
N LEU A 96 19.22 5.95 -10.24
CA LEU A 96 18.24 5.01 -9.66
C LEU A 96 17.58 5.61 -8.43
N VAL A 97 16.24 5.56 -8.39
CA VAL A 97 15.43 5.75 -7.19
C VAL A 97 14.81 4.38 -6.87
N PRO A 98 15.26 3.69 -5.82
CA PRO A 98 14.81 2.35 -5.48
C PRO A 98 13.47 2.36 -4.72
N GLN A 99 12.80 1.20 -4.66
CA GLN A 99 11.46 1.00 -4.13
C GLN A 99 11.33 1.31 -2.63
N ASP A 100 12.25 0.84 -1.81
CA ASP A 100 12.15 0.97 -0.34
C ASP A 100 13.20 1.90 0.23
N PRO A 101 12.80 3.09 0.73
CA PRO A 101 13.74 4.03 1.33
C PRO A 101 14.32 3.55 2.68
N MET A 102 13.69 2.57 3.33
CA MET A 102 14.18 2.06 4.62
C MET A 102 15.42 1.17 4.45
N SER A 103 15.42 0.33 3.42
CA SER A 103 16.55 -0.58 3.14
C SER A 103 17.63 0.04 2.27
N ASN A 104 17.32 1.11 1.53
CA ASN A 104 18.25 1.74 0.59
C ASN A 104 19.00 2.97 1.14
N LEU A 105 18.61 3.50 2.30
CA LEU A 105 19.39 4.49 3.05
C LEU A 105 20.12 3.79 4.20
N ASN A 106 21.42 4.00 4.30
CA ASN A 106 22.21 3.45 5.40
C ASN A 106 21.81 4.11 6.73
N PRO A 107 21.24 3.37 7.72
CA PRO A 107 20.68 3.96 8.94
C PRO A 107 21.72 4.55 9.87
N VAL A 108 23.00 4.16 9.76
CA VAL A 108 24.08 4.64 10.62
C VAL A 108 24.85 5.81 10.02
N TRP A 109 24.51 6.23 8.79
CA TRP A 109 25.12 7.37 8.12
C TRP A 109 24.14 8.53 7.99
N LYS A 110 24.67 9.75 8.11
CA LYS A 110 23.89 10.96 7.87
C LYS A 110 23.49 11.08 6.41
N ILE A 111 22.33 11.67 6.15
CA ILE A 111 21.81 11.86 4.79
C ILE A 111 22.82 12.59 3.90
N GLY A 112 23.39 13.70 4.38
CA GLY A 112 24.36 14.47 3.61
C GLY A 112 25.65 13.72 3.30
N PHE A 113 26.03 12.72 4.11
CA PHE A 113 27.16 11.86 3.81
C PHE A 113 26.86 10.97 2.60
N GLN A 114 25.67 10.35 2.53
CA GLN A 114 25.26 9.45 1.47
C GLN A 114 25.14 10.18 0.12
N ILE A 115 24.61 11.42 0.12
CA ILE A 115 24.57 12.26 -1.10
C ILE A 115 25.99 12.63 -1.55
N ARG A 116 26.86 13.04 -0.61
CA ARG A 116 28.24 13.38 -0.93
C ARG A 116 29.04 12.21 -1.49
N GLU A 117 28.84 11.01 -0.95
CA GLU A 117 29.48 9.79 -1.44
C GLU A 117 29.16 9.57 -2.93
N THR A 118 27.89 9.78 -3.33
CA THR A 118 27.47 9.71 -4.74
C THR A 118 28.20 10.75 -5.60
N LEU A 119 28.29 12.00 -5.13
CA LEU A 119 28.97 13.08 -5.85
C LEU A 119 30.49 12.82 -5.98
N GLU A 120 31.12 12.35 -4.91
CA GLU A 120 32.56 12.09 -4.85
C GLU A 120 32.94 10.86 -5.71
N ALA A 121 32.13 9.78 -5.66
CA ALA A 121 32.34 8.56 -6.44
C ALA A 121 32.23 8.82 -7.96
N ASN A 122 31.37 9.76 -8.36
CA ASN A 122 31.18 10.14 -9.76
C ASN A 122 32.08 11.35 -10.19
N GLY A 123 32.95 11.84 -9.31
CA GLY A 123 33.88 12.93 -9.62
C GLY A 123 33.23 14.31 -9.81
N ILE A 124 31.97 14.49 -9.38
CA ILE A 124 31.20 15.74 -9.57
C ILE A 124 31.69 16.84 -8.61
N ALA A 125 31.89 16.52 -7.34
CA ALA A 125 32.34 17.44 -6.31
C ALA A 125 33.07 16.71 -5.18
N LYS A 126 33.94 17.40 -4.42
CA LYS A 126 34.66 16.85 -3.26
C LYS A 126 34.66 17.82 -2.07
N GLY A 127 34.77 17.28 -0.87
CA GLY A 127 34.98 18.04 0.35
C GLY A 127 33.87 19.07 0.63
N LYS A 128 34.24 20.36 0.77
CA LYS A 128 33.29 21.44 1.08
C LYS A 128 32.30 21.68 -0.04
N ALA A 129 32.74 21.58 -1.30
CA ALA A 129 31.87 21.74 -2.46
C ALA A 129 30.81 20.62 -2.54
N ALA A 130 31.19 19.36 -2.25
CA ALA A 130 30.24 18.25 -2.19
C ALA A 130 29.22 18.44 -1.05
N LYS A 131 29.64 18.99 0.11
CA LYS A 131 28.71 19.30 1.21
C LYS A 131 27.69 20.37 0.82
N GLN A 132 28.15 21.43 0.18
CA GLN A 132 27.26 22.51 -0.30
C GLN A 132 26.29 21.98 -1.34
N ARG A 133 26.79 21.20 -2.33
CA ARG A 133 25.96 20.59 -3.36
C ARG A 133 24.92 19.59 -2.79
N ALA A 134 25.27 18.88 -1.71
CA ALA A 134 24.32 18.00 -1.02
C ALA A 134 23.14 18.77 -0.38
N ILE A 135 23.36 19.97 0.12
CA ILE A 135 22.29 20.84 0.62
C ILE A 135 21.38 21.28 -0.53
N GLU A 136 21.99 21.80 -1.61
CA GLU A 136 21.27 22.24 -2.81
C GLU A 136 20.40 21.12 -3.41
N LEU A 137 20.94 19.90 -3.51
CA LEU A 137 20.19 18.72 -4.00
C LEU A 137 18.99 18.36 -3.11
N LEU A 138 19.09 18.54 -1.80
CA LEU A 138 17.95 18.35 -0.90
C LEU A 138 16.92 19.47 -1.07
N GLU A 139 17.35 20.72 -1.33
CA GLU A 139 16.46 21.84 -1.65
C GLU A 139 15.78 21.61 -3.01
N GLU A 140 16.55 21.23 -4.04
CA GLU A 140 16.04 20.82 -5.34
C GLU A 140 15.02 19.66 -5.23
N ALA A 141 15.22 18.70 -4.32
CA ALA A 141 14.26 17.65 -4.00
C ALA A 141 13.07 18.11 -3.14
N GLY A 142 12.89 19.40 -2.93
CA GLY A 142 11.78 20.01 -2.19
C GLY A 142 11.82 19.80 -0.68
N MET A 143 13.01 19.64 -0.10
CA MET A 143 13.16 19.47 1.34
C MET A 143 13.33 20.82 2.03
N SER A 144 12.41 21.17 2.92
CA SER A 144 12.54 22.33 3.78
C SER A 144 13.68 22.15 4.78
N ASP A 145 14.37 23.25 5.16
CA ASP A 145 15.49 23.25 6.12
C ASP A 145 16.66 22.31 5.74
N ALA A 146 16.95 22.17 4.45
CA ALA A 146 17.98 21.25 3.93
C ALA A 146 19.34 21.39 4.63
N ALA A 147 19.76 22.61 4.97
CA ALA A 147 21.00 22.89 5.70
C ALA A 147 21.06 22.22 7.10
N ARG A 148 19.92 22.07 7.76
CA ARG A 148 19.80 21.33 9.03
C ARG A 148 19.67 19.83 8.76
N ARG A 149 18.79 19.47 7.80
CA ARG A 149 18.44 18.09 7.47
C ARG A 149 19.62 17.26 6.97
N VAL A 150 20.55 17.88 6.24
CA VAL A 150 21.78 17.22 5.73
C VAL A 150 22.62 16.56 6.83
N ASN A 151 22.48 16.99 8.09
CA ASN A 151 23.21 16.46 9.24
C ASN A 151 22.43 15.39 10.04
N GLN A 152 21.19 15.11 9.66
CA GLN A 152 20.33 14.12 10.31
C GLN A 152 20.52 12.71 9.74
N TYR A 153 20.02 11.72 10.47
CA TYR A 153 20.03 10.31 10.09
C TYR A 153 18.69 9.91 9.47
N PRO A 154 18.65 8.82 8.68
CA PRO A 154 17.40 8.36 8.04
C PRO A 154 16.23 8.11 9.00
N HIS A 155 16.49 7.63 10.22
CA HIS A 155 15.44 7.37 11.21
C HIS A 155 14.78 8.64 11.76
N GLU A 156 15.39 9.81 11.58
CA GLU A 156 14.83 11.12 11.97
C GLU A 156 13.92 11.71 10.86
N PHE A 157 13.83 11.04 9.69
CA PHE A 157 13.05 11.47 8.53
C PHE A 157 11.71 10.76 8.47
N SER A 158 10.65 11.46 8.04
CA SER A 158 9.40 10.84 7.61
C SER A 158 9.60 10.01 6.33
N GLY A 159 8.62 9.17 5.96
CA GLY A 159 8.65 8.40 4.71
C GLY A 159 8.89 9.28 3.48
N GLY A 160 8.11 10.34 3.33
CA GLY A 160 8.26 11.29 2.22
C GLY A 160 9.59 12.03 2.22
N MET A 161 10.16 12.37 3.38
CA MET A 161 11.49 12.97 3.47
C MET A 161 12.61 12.00 3.05
N ARG A 162 12.50 10.72 3.42
CA ARG A 162 13.44 9.68 2.96
C ARG A 162 13.38 9.51 1.45
N GLN A 163 12.18 9.52 0.89
CA GLN A 163 11.99 9.42 -0.56
C GLN A 163 12.60 10.62 -1.31
N ARG A 164 12.40 11.84 -0.81
CA ARG A 164 13.05 13.04 -1.35
C ARG A 164 14.58 12.94 -1.29
N ALA A 165 15.13 12.37 -0.23
CA ALA A 165 16.57 12.13 -0.13
C ALA A 165 17.06 11.10 -1.16
N LEU A 166 16.30 10.03 -1.44
CA LEU A 166 16.65 9.07 -2.52
C LEU A 166 16.55 9.71 -3.90
N ILE A 167 15.56 10.57 -4.15
CA ILE A 167 15.46 11.35 -5.39
C ILE A 167 16.67 12.27 -5.55
N ALA A 168 17.07 12.98 -4.47
CA ALA A 168 18.27 13.79 -4.47
C ALA A 168 19.54 12.98 -4.81
N ILE A 169 19.66 11.74 -4.31
CA ILE A 169 20.76 10.82 -4.64
C ILE A 169 20.68 10.38 -6.10
N GLY A 170 19.49 9.97 -6.58
CA GLY A 170 19.26 9.48 -7.95
C GLY A 170 19.56 10.54 -9.01
N LEU A 171 19.27 11.81 -8.73
CA LEU A 171 19.49 12.95 -9.63
C LEU A 171 20.81 13.71 -9.35
N ALA A 172 21.60 13.31 -8.34
CA ALA A 172 22.79 14.03 -7.91
C ALA A 172 23.79 14.34 -9.03
N CYS A 173 23.93 13.41 -9.97
CA CYS A 173 24.86 13.50 -11.09
C CYS A 173 24.22 13.99 -12.41
N ARG A 174 22.95 14.45 -12.36
CA ARG A 174 22.16 14.87 -13.55
C ARG A 174 22.18 13.82 -14.67
N PRO A 175 21.64 12.61 -14.42
CA PRO A 175 21.69 11.50 -15.36
C PRO A 175 20.84 11.77 -16.61
N LYS A 176 21.16 11.09 -17.72
CA LYS A 176 20.33 11.12 -18.94
C LYS A 176 19.06 10.29 -18.78
N LEU A 177 19.11 9.20 -18.00
CA LEU A 177 18.01 8.31 -17.69
C LEU A 177 17.87 8.16 -16.17
N LEU A 178 16.67 8.32 -15.65
CA LEU A 178 16.31 7.97 -14.28
C LEU A 178 15.45 6.71 -14.27
N ILE A 179 15.88 5.68 -13.57
CA ILE A 179 15.07 4.53 -13.24
C ILE A 179 14.41 4.80 -11.90
N ALA A 180 13.08 4.86 -11.86
CA ALA A 180 12.28 5.07 -10.66
C ALA A 180 11.47 3.80 -10.37
N ASP A 181 11.97 2.95 -9.46
CA ASP A 181 11.33 1.68 -9.12
C ASP A 181 10.37 1.86 -7.95
N GLU A 182 9.08 1.94 -8.24
CA GLU A 182 7.99 2.20 -7.30
C GLU A 182 8.31 3.35 -6.31
N PRO A 183 8.63 4.55 -6.81
CA PRO A 183 9.24 5.62 -6.00
C PRO A 183 8.34 6.15 -4.89
N THR A 184 7.08 5.72 -4.79
CA THR A 184 6.09 6.25 -3.84
C THR A 184 5.22 5.17 -3.17
N SER A 185 5.55 3.88 -3.32
CA SER A 185 4.72 2.74 -2.89
C SER A 185 4.38 2.68 -1.38
N ALA A 186 5.16 3.34 -0.53
CA ALA A 186 4.97 3.34 0.93
C ALA A 186 4.45 4.69 1.48
N LEU A 187 3.88 5.53 0.61
CA LEU A 187 3.46 6.89 0.96
C LEU A 187 1.95 7.05 0.81
N ASP A 188 1.38 7.96 1.59
CA ASP A 188 -0.01 8.38 1.39
C ASP A 188 -0.18 9.14 0.07
N VAL A 189 -1.42 9.15 -0.44
CA VAL A 189 -1.76 9.59 -1.80
C VAL A 189 -1.36 11.06 -2.05
N THR A 190 -1.51 11.93 -1.06
CA THR A 190 -1.16 13.35 -1.18
C THR A 190 0.34 13.57 -1.24
N VAL A 191 1.11 12.91 -0.38
CA VAL A 191 2.58 12.95 -0.40
C VAL A 191 3.12 12.30 -1.67
N GLN A 192 2.51 11.19 -2.11
CA GLN A 192 2.84 10.53 -3.38
C GLN A 192 2.72 11.50 -4.55
N ARG A 193 1.57 12.19 -4.69
CA ARG A 193 1.35 13.17 -5.76
C ARG A 193 2.37 14.29 -5.71
N GLN A 194 2.59 14.91 -4.55
CA GLN A 194 3.58 15.98 -4.39
C GLN A 194 5.00 15.57 -4.78
N ILE A 195 5.41 14.35 -4.45
CA ILE A 195 6.74 13.84 -4.80
C ILE A 195 6.85 13.59 -6.30
N LEU A 196 5.82 13.04 -6.93
CA LEU A 196 5.83 12.78 -8.37
C LEU A 196 5.74 14.06 -9.19
N ASP A 197 4.88 15.02 -8.80
CA ASP A 197 4.83 16.35 -9.45
C ASP A 197 6.20 17.04 -9.40
N HIS A 198 6.86 16.92 -8.25
CA HIS A 198 8.20 17.48 -8.08
C HIS A 198 9.26 16.74 -8.91
N LEU A 199 9.19 15.42 -8.95
CA LEU A 199 10.08 14.59 -9.78
C LEU A 199 9.92 14.92 -11.27
N ASP A 200 8.68 15.03 -11.77
CA ASP A 200 8.37 15.39 -13.15
C ASP A 200 8.91 16.79 -13.50
N GLY A 201 8.75 17.77 -12.60
CA GLY A 201 9.35 19.09 -12.77
C GLY A 201 10.87 19.03 -12.92
N LEU A 202 11.56 18.35 -12.00
CA LEU A 202 13.02 18.21 -12.02
C LEU A 202 13.52 17.47 -13.27
N THR A 203 12.88 16.37 -13.66
CA THR A 203 13.31 15.58 -14.81
C THR A 203 13.07 16.33 -16.13
N SER A 204 11.97 17.10 -16.22
CA SER A 204 11.68 17.97 -17.36
C SER A 204 12.71 19.10 -17.50
N GLU A 205 13.04 19.79 -16.40
CA GLU A 205 14.06 20.86 -16.41
C GLU A 205 15.45 20.33 -16.80
N LEU A 206 15.80 19.12 -16.38
CA LEU A 206 17.07 18.49 -16.68
C LEU A 206 17.10 17.80 -18.05
N GLY A 207 15.95 17.63 -18.72
CA GLY A 207 15.82 16.83 -19.93
C GLY A 207 16.13 15.34 -19.71
N THR A 208 15.94 14.86 -18.48
CA THR A 208 16.20 13.47 -18.08
C THR A 208 15.03 12.59 -18.52
N ALA A 209 15.30 11.49 -19.25
CA ALA A 209 14.30 10.48 -19.53
C ALA A 209 13.98 9.67 -18.27
N VAL A 210 12.74 9.18 -18.14
CA VAL A 210 12.30 8.43 -16.96
C VAL A 210 11.79 7.04 -17.35
N LEU A 211 12.32 6.01 -16.70
CA LEU A 211 11.75 4.66 -16.69
C LEU A 211 11.06 4.45 -15.35
N LEU A 212 9.74 4.68 -15.33
CA LEU A 212 8.91 4.57 -14.15
C LEU A 212 8.39 3.14 -13.99
N ILE A 213 8.63 2.51 -12.86
CA ILE A 213 8.05 1.22 -12.53
C ILE A 213 7.00 1.44 -11.46
N THR A 214 5.80 0.93 -11.69
CA THR A 214 4.69 1.01 -10.74
C THR A 214 3.73 -0.16 -10.94
N HIS A 215 2.97 -0.47 -9.91
CA HIS A 215 1.82 -1.37 -10.01
C HIS A 215 0.50 -0.61 -10.21
N ASP A 216 0.49 0.72 -10.08
CA ASP A 216 -0.68 1.56 -10.28
C ASP A 216 -0.77 2.04 -11.73
N LEU A 217 -1.80 1.53 -12.44
CA LEU A 217 -2.03 1.85 -13.85
C LEU A 217 -2.53 3.29 -14.04
N GLY A 218 -3.32 3.80 -13.10
CA GLY A 218 -3.81 5.18 -13.14
C GLY A 218 -2.66 6.17 -13.05
N LEU A 219 -1.77 5.95 -12.08
CA LEU A 219 -0.55 6.72 -11.91
C LEU A 219 0.35 6.66 -13.14
N ALA A 220 0.56 5.45 -13.69
CA ALA A 220 1.37 5.27 -14.88
C ALA A 220 0.82 6.03 -16.09
N ALA A 221 -0.50 5.98 -16.29
CA ALA A 221 -1.16 6.66 -17.40
C ALA A 221 -1.19 8.20 -17.26
N GLU A 222 -1.17 8.70 -16.01
CA GLU A 222 -1.09 10.15 -15.73
C GLU A 222 0.31 10.70 -15.99
N ARG A 223 1.37 9.89 -15.75
CA ARG A 223 2.77 10.34 -15.73
C ARG A 223 3.59 9.94 -16.94
N ALA A 224 3.18 8.91 -17.68
CA ALA A 224 3.97 8.38 -18.79
C ALA A 224 3.28 8.60 -20.14
N GLU A 225 4.08 8.88 -21.15
CA GLU A 225 3.64 8.96 -22.55
C GLU A 225 3.38 7.56 -23.11
N HIS A 226 4.16 6.56 -22.67
CA HIS A 226 4.14 5.19 -23.16
C HIS A 226 4.08 4.19 -22.02
N LEU A 227 3.19 3.20 -22.12
CA LEU A 227 3.06 2.10 -21.18
C LEU A 227 3.59 0.79 -21.74
N VAL A 228 4.25 0.02 -20.89
CA VAL A 228 4.68 -1.35 -21.12
C VAL A 228 4.05 -2.22 -20.05
N VAL A 229 3.09 -3.08 -20.42
CA VAL A 229 2.40 -3.97 -19.50
C VAL A 229 3.13 -5.30 -19.45
N MET A 230 3.60 -5.68 -18.25
CA MET A 230 4.31 -6.94 -18.02
C MET A 230 3.47 -7.95 -17.24
N TYR A 231 3.47 -9.19 -17.71
CA TYR A 231 2.83 -10.32 -17.05
C TYR A 231 3.70 -11.58 -17.15
N ARG A 232 3.98 -12.20 -16.01
CA ARG A 232 4.80 -13.43 -15.90
C ARG A 232 6.12 -13.38 -16.68
N GLY A 233 6.83 -12.28 -16.58
CA GLY A 233 8.13 -12.07 -17.21
C GLY A 233 8.10 -11.67 -18.67
N LYS A 234 6.94 -11.40 -19.26
CA LYS A 234 6.78 -10.99 -20.67
C LYS A 234 6.09 -9.64 -20.79
N VAL A 235 6.42 -8.88 -21.82
CA VAL A 235 5.59 -7.77 -22.28
C VAL A 235 4.37 -8.36 -22.99
N VAL A 236 3.18 -8.01 -22.52
CA VAL A 236 1.91 -8.51 -23.08
C VAL A 236 1.19 -7.44 -23.87
N GLU A 237 1.44 -6.17 -23.57
CA GLU A 237 0.91 -5.03 -24.29
C GLU A 237 1.84 -3.83 -24.15
N SER A 238 2.00 -3.02 -25.19
CA SER A 238 2.84 -1.81 -25.18
C SER A 238 2.28 -0.80 -26.16
N GLY A 239 2.22 0.47 -25.76
CA GLY A 239 1.68 1.54 -26.60
C GLY A 239 1.50 2.87 -25.85
N PRO A 240 0.89 3.89 -26.49
CA PRO A 240 0.56 5.15 -25.85
C PRO A 240 -0.31 4.94 -24.60
N ALA A 241 0.02 5.62 -23.51
CA ALA A 241 -0.57 5.39 -22.19
C ALA A 241 -2.11 5.49 -22.21
N LEU A 242 -2.65 6.56 -22.77
CA LEU A 242 -4.09 6.79 -22.85
C LEU A 242 -4.81 5.75 -23.73
N GLN A 243 -4.16 5.25 -24.80
CA GLN A 243 -4.74 4.21 -25.64
C GLN A 243 -4.87 2.89 -24.90
N ILE A 244 -3.82 2.46 -24.20
CA ILE A 244 -3.85 1.21 -23.39
C ILE A 244 -4.91 1.30 -22.30
N LEU A 245 -5.09 2.49 -21.70
CA LEU A 245 -6.09 2.70 -20.67
C LEU A 245 -7.53 2.62 -21.20
N ARG A 246 -7.81 3.26 -22.36
CA ARG A 246 -9.14 3.34 -22.94
C ARG A 246 -9.53 2.10 -23.74
N GLU A 247 -8.58 1.50 -24.43
CA GLU A 247 -8.80 0.39 -25.37
C GLU A 247 -7.81 -0.76 -25.15
N PRO A 248 -7.73 -1.33 -23.93
CA PRO A 248 -6.83 -2.45 -23.66
C PRO A 248 -7.17 -3.65 -24.53
N GLN A 249 -6.18 -4.24 -25.20
CA GLN A 249 -6.38 -5.38 -26.10
C GLN A 249 -6.16 -6.70 -25.38
N HIS A 250 -5.08 -6.82 -24.62
CA HIS A 250 -4.74 -8.07 -23.94
C HIS A 250 -5.65 -8.34 -22.73
N LEU A 251 -6.06 -9.59 -22.53
CA LEU A 251 -6.98 -9.99 -21.44
C LEU A 251 -6.46 -9.60 -20.05
N TYR A 252 -5.16 -9.67 -19.85
CA TYR A 252 -4.56 -9.27 -18.58
C TYR A 252 -4.64 -7.75 -18.36
N THR A 253 -4.38 -6.96 -19.40
CA THR A 253 -4.50 -5.48 -19.33
C THR A 253 -5.94 -5.08 -19.04
N LYS A 254 -6.92 -5.72 -19.70
CA LYS A 254 -8.36 -5.52 -19.42
C LYS A 254 -8.69 -5.79 -17.93
N LYS A 255 -8.16 -6.89 -17.38
CA LYS A 255 -8.33 -7.18 -15.94
C LYS A 255 -7.69 -6.12 -15.07
N LEU A 256 -6.48 -5.68 -15.42
CA LEU A 256 -5.74 -4.67 -14.66
C LEU A 256 -6.49 -3.32 -14.65
N VAL A 257 -6.97 -2.85 -15.79
CA VAL A 257 -7.78 -1.63 -15.93
C VAL A 257 -9.07 -1.73 -15.10
N ASN A 258 -9.82 -2.83 -15.25
CA ASN A 258 -11.08 -3.03 -14.54
C ASN A 258 -10.93 -3.20 -13.02
N SER A 259 -9.75 -3.58 -12.56
CA SER A 259 -9.46 -3.80 -11.13
C SER A 259 -8.83 -2.60 -10.46
N ALA A 260 -8.39 -1.59 -11.23
CA ALA A 260 -7.76 -0.40 -10.67
C ALA A 260 -8.77 0.42 -9.86
N PRO A 261 -8.57 0.63 -8.55
CA PRO A 261 -9.53 1.35 -7.71
C PRO A 261 -9.78 2.77 -8.18
N SER A 262 -8.75 3.42 -8.69
CA SER A 262 -8.80 4.80 -9.22
C SER A 262 -9.65 4.93 -10.48
N LEU A 263 -9.75 3.85 -11.28
CA LEU A 263 -10.46 3.80 -12.54
C LEU A 263 -11.85 3.14 -12.41
N ALA A 264 -12.08 2.35 -11.37
CA ALA A 264 -13.36 1.69 -11.12
C ALA A 264 -14.40 2.72 -10.62
N SER A 265 -15.33 3.09 -11.50
CA SER A 265 -16.35 4.09 -11.20
C SER A 265 -17.52 3.56 -10.37
N GLN A 266 -17.60 2.27 -10.06
CA GLN A 266 -18.77 1.64 -9.44
C GLN A 266 -18.41 0.86 -8.17
N ARG A 267 -19.29 1.00 -7.18
CA ARG A 267 -19.31 0.20 -5.96
C ARG A 267 -19.51 -1.28 -6.29
N LEU A 268 -18.73 -2.19 -5.68
CA LEU A 268 -18.76 -3.64 -5.95
C LEU A 268 -20.11 -4.30 -5.63
N SER A 269 -20.96 -3.65 -4.81
CA SER A 269 -22.37 -4.02 -4.61
C SER A 269 -23.16 -2.81 -4.12
N SER A 270 -24.38 -2.60 -4.63
CA SER A 270 -25.21 -1.50 -4.17
C SER A 270 -25.70 -1.75 -2.73
N VAL A 271 -25.83 -0.67 -1.94
CA VAL A 271 -26.46 -0.73 -0.60
C VAL A 271 -27.83 -1.43 -0.68
N ARG A 272 -28.56 -1.23 -1.79
CA ARG A 272 -29.87 -1.88 -2.03
C ARG A 272 -29.79 -3.39 -2.12
N GLU A 273 -28.74 -3.94 -2.77
CA GLU A 273 -28.54 -5.40 -2.87
C GLU A 273 -28.19 -6.00 -1.51
N ARG A 274 -27.31 -5.32 -0.74
CA ARG A 274 -26.96 -5.74 0.62
C ARG A 274 -28.15 -5.65 1.58
N ILE A 275 -28.97 -4.60 1.49
CA ILE A 275 -30.21 -4.46 2.28
C ILE A 275 -31.25 -5.51 1.85
N ALA A 276 -31.35 -5.85 0.57
CA ALA A 276 -32.27 -6.89 0.08
C ALA A 276 -31.89 -8.28 0.60
N VAL A 277 -30.59 -8.63 0.56
CA VAL A 277 -30.06 -9.88 1.14
C VAL A 277 -30.26 -9.90 2.66
N ARG A 278 -30.03 -8.77 3.36
CA ARG A 278 -30.29 -8.63 4.80
C ARG A 278 -31.78 -8.76 5.15
N LYS A 279 -32.70 -8.18 4.36
CA LYS A 279 -34.14 -8.34 4.57
C LYS A 279 -34.58 -9.80 4.44
N GLN A 280 -34.05 -10.55 3.46
CA GLN A 280 -34.31 -11.98 3.36
C GLN A 280 -33.75 -12.78 4.54
N ALA A 281 -32.52 -12.47 4.97
CA ALA A 281 -31.90 -13.12 6.13
C ALA A 281 -32.63 -12.80 7.45
N VAL A 282 -33.10 -11.54 7.61
CA VAL A 282 -33.89 -11.10 8.78
C VAL A 282 -35.29 -11.73 8.75
N GLN A 283 -35.96 -11.83 7.61
CA GLN A 283 -37.24 -12.53 7.52
C GLN A 283 -37.15 -14.01 7.90
N VAL A 284 -36.10 -14.71 7.47
CA VAL A 284 -35.83 -16.09 7.89
C VAL A 284 -35.49 -16.17 9.39
N ALA A 285 -34.78 -15.19 9.94
CA ALA A 285 -34.47 -15.12 11.37
C ALA A 285 -35.69 -14.72 12.23
N GLU A 286 -36.58 -13.85 11.74
CA GLU A 286 -37.82 -13.46 12.41
C GLU A 286 -38.84 -14.60 12.44
N GLU A 287 -38.91 -15.42 11.39
CA GLU A 287 -39.73 -16.66 11.41
C GLU A 287 -39.23 -17.69 12.44
N VAL A 288 -37.91 -17.70 12.73
CA VAL A 288 -37.31 -18.55 13.78
C VAL A 288 -37.40 -17.88 15.17
N ALA A 289 -37.38 -16.55 15.28
CA ALA A 289 -37.38 -15.78 16.53
C ALA A 289 -38.78 -15.44 17.05
N ALA A 290 -39.85 -15.68 16.31
CA ALA A 290 -41.22 -15.54 16.78
C ALA A 290 -41.58 -16.55 17.91
N ALA A 291 -40.65 -17.43 18.29
CA ALA A 291 -40.79 -18.37 19.39
C ALA A 291 -40.24 -17.87 20.74
N ASP A 292 -39.42 -16.80 20.78
CA ASP A 292 -38.81 -16.29 22.05
C ASP A 292 -38.95 -14.75 22.11
N ALA A 293 -40.11 -14.26 22.51
CA ALA A 293 -40.39 -12.84 22.72
C ALA A 293 -39.90 -12.36 24.07
N GLU A 294 -38.79 -11.70 24.09
CA GLU A 294 -38.44 -10.56 24.97
C GLU A 294 -37.01 -10.06 24.60
N ILE A 295 -36.88 -9.36 23.49
CA ILE A 295 -35.59 -8.74 23.17
C ILE A 295 -35.77 -7.22 23.25
N ALA A 296 -35.07 -6.61 24.24
CA ALA A 296 -34.85 -5.19 24.32
C ALA A 296 -34.39 -4.66 22.95
N ALA A 297 -34.89 -3.50 22.54
CA ALA A 297 -34.56 -2.84 21.25
C ALA A 297 -33.03 -2.80 21.08
N VAL A 298 -32.50 -3.70 20.25
CA VAL A 298 -31.07 -3.72 19.92
C VAL A 298 -30.79 -2.47 19.11
N SER A 299 -29.96 -1.58 19.65
CA SER A 299 -29.49 -0.40 18.92
C SER A 299 -28.90 -0.85 17.58
N ASP A 300 -29.23 -0.14 16.48
CA ASP A 300 -28.66 -0.40 15.17
C ASP A 300 -27.13 -0.12 15.15
N ASP A 301 -26.64 0.66 16.13
CA ASP A 301 -25.23 0.98 16.34
C ASP A 301 -24.53 -0.13 17.14
N VAL A 302 -23.55 -0.80 16.52
CA VAL A 302 -22.76 -1.86 17.17
C VAL A 302 -21.55 -1.30 17.92
N VAL A 303 -20.93 -0.23 17.40
CA VAL A 303 -19.86 0.52 18.07
C VAL A 303 -20.22 1.99 18.10
N VAL A 304 -20.08 2.63 19.26
CA VAL A 304 -20.23 4.08 19.41
C VAL A 304 -18.98 4.65 20.09
N ALA A 305 -18.32 5.55 19.41
CA ALA A 305 -17.21 6.35 19.93
C ALA A 305 -17.72 7.76 20.26
N GLN A 306 -17.41 8.24 21.47
CA GLN A 306 -17.87 9.55 21.95
C GLN A 306 -16.71 10.37 22.51
N ASN A 307 -16.44 11.52 21.90
CA ASN A 307 -15.45 12.53 22.30
C ASN A 307 -14.07 11.92 22.62
N LEU A 308 -13.62 10.98 21.79
CA LEU A 308 -12.36 10.28 21.98
C LEU A 308 -11.18 11.24 21.86
N THR A 309 -10.38 11.29 22.92
CA THR A 309 -9.12 12.03 22.91
C THR A 309 -7.98 11.12 23.38
N LYS A 310 -6.86 11.15 22.68
CA LYS A 310 -5.64 10.46 23.10
C LYS A 310 -4.44 11.36 23.01
N ALA A 311 -3.82 11.61 24.17
CA ALA A 311 -2.56 12.32 24.30
C ALA A 311 -1.44 11.35 24.71
N PHE A 312 -0.28 11.48 24.06
CA PHE A 312 0.94 10.76 24.39
C PHE A 312 1.98 11.72 24.97
N LYS A 313 2.65 11.32 26.04
CA LYS A 313 3.77 12.09 26.62
C LYS A 313 5.03 11.83 25.82
N ILE A 314 5.51 12.82 25.08
CA ILE A 314 6.78 12.77 24.36
C ILE A 314 7.86 13.40 25.23
N ARG A 315 8.97 12.66 25.45
CA ARG A 315 10.14 13.23 26.13
C ARG A 315 10.78 14.28 25.24
N GLY A 316 10.87 15.51 25.74
CA GLY A 316 11.58 16.61 25.07
C GLY A 316 13.11 16.39 25.03
N SER A 317 13.80 17.29 24.36
CA SER A 317 15.28 17.29 24.25
C SER A 317 16.03 17.41 25.61
N THR A 318 15.31 17.77 26.68
CA THR A 318 15.83 17.80 28.06
C THR A 318 15.08 16.76 28.91
N PRO A 319 15.77 16.01 29.82
CA PRO A 319 15.17 14.92 30.61
C PRO A 319 13.95 15.31 31.45
N TRP A 320 13.74 16.59 31.69
CA TRP A 320 12.71 17.15 32.57
C TRP A 320 11.54 17.82 31.83
N LYS A 321 11.56 17.92 30.49
CA LYS A 321 10.46 18.48 29.71
C LYS A 321 9.79 17.35 28.92
N SER A 322 8.56 17.00 29.29
CA SER A 322 7.65 16.24 28.43
C SER A 322 6.66 17.22 27.77
N THR A 323 6.39 17.01 26.51
CA THR A 323 5.33 17.71 25.77
C THR A 323 4.22 16.71 25.47
N ASP A 324 2.98 17.07 25.69
CA ASP A 324 1.86 16.23 25.32
C ASP A 324 1.63 16.36 23.80
N PHE A 325 1.62 15.22 23.13
CA PHE A 325 1.25 15.11 21.73
C PHE A 325 -0.16 14.51 21.65
N VAL A 326 -1.12 15.32 21.20
CA VAL A 326 -2.50 14.90 21.02
C VAL A 326 -2.61 14.21 19.65
N ALA A 327 -2.72 12.88 19.65
CA ALA A 327 -2.84 12.07 18.45
C ALA A 327 -4.29 11.96 17.94
N VAL A 328 -5.25 12.01 18.85
CA VAL A 328 -6.70 12.03 18.58
C VAL A 328 -7.33 13.08 19.49
N ASP A 329 -8.15 13.94 18.92
CA ASP A 329 -8.74 15.09 19.59
C ASP A 329 -10.24 15.19 19.24
N ASP A 330 -11.08 14.88 20.22
CA ASP A 330 -12.55 14.99 20.18
C ASP A 330 -13.23 14.24 19.02
N VAL A 331 -12.84 12.97 18.80
CA VAL A 331 -13.38 12.13 17.73
C VAL A 331 -14.64 11.40 18.18
N SER A 332 -15.74 11.57 17.44
CA SER A 332 -17.03 10.91 17.69
C SER A 332 -17.57 10.28 16.41
N PHE A 333 -18.01 9.02 16.47
CA PHE A 333 -18.63 8.34 15.34
C PHE A 333 -19.44 7.12 15.79
N ARG A 334 -20.19 6.53 14.87
CA ARG A 334 -20.99 5.32 15.06
C ARG A 334 -20.75 4.34 13.92
N LEU A 335 -20.68 3.05 14.27
CA LEU A 335 -20.65 1.96 13.31
C LEU A 335 -21.98 1.20 13.43
N LYS A 336 -22.72 1.16 12.32
CA LYS A 336 -24.00 0.43 12.24
C LYS A 336 -23.75 -1.05 11.96
N ARG A 337 -24.64 -1.91 12.43
CA ARG A 337 -24.56 -3.36 12.17
C ARG A 337 -24.65 -3.67 10.67
N GLY A 338 -23.78 -4.56 10.19
CA GLY A 338 -23.75 -5.00 8.80
C GLY A 338 -23.34 -3.91 7.80
N THR A 339 -22.77 -2.78 8.26
CA THR A 339 -22.27 -1.72 7.40
C THR A 339 -20.74 -1.57 7.51
N THR A 340 -20.16 -0.84 6.57
CA THR A 340 -18.75 -0.46 6.58
C THR A 340 -18.62 1.03 6.80
N THR A 341 -17.99 1.43 7.92
CA THR A 341 -17.55 2.82 8.15
C THR A 341 -16.05 2.91 7.86
N ALA A 342 -15.66 3.76 6.92
CA ALA A 342 -14.26 4.00 6.62
C ALA A 342 -13.72 5.22 7.36
N ILE A 343 -12.50 5.13 7.88
CA ILE A 343 -11.72 6.26 8.41
C ILE A 343 -10.56 6.51 7.43
N VAL A 344 -10.53 7.70 6.84
CA VAL A 344 -9.52 8.08 5.83
C VAL A 344 -8.75 9.34 6.24
N GLY A 345 -7.55 9.49 5.72
CA GLY A 345 -6.69 10.65 5.94
C GLY A 345 -5.22 10.30 5.74
N GLU A 346 -4.35 11.30 5.77
CA GLU A 346 -2.90 11.14 5.62
C GLU A 346 -2.28 10.31 6.74
N SER A 347 -1.06 9.82 6.50
CA SER A 347 -0.28 9.12 7.52
C SER A 347 -0.04 10.03 8.73
N GLY A 348 -0.24 9.50 9.94
CA GLY A 348 -0.12 10.27 11.18
C GLY A 348 -1.37 11.10 11.55
N SER A 349 -2.48 11.03 10.82
CA SER A 349 -3.74 11.73 11.17
C SER A 349 -4.49 11.15 12.38
N GLY A 350 -4.02 10.02 12.97
CA GLY A 350 -4.61 9.42 14.17
C GLY A 350 -5.49 8.18 13.93
N LYS A 351 -5.69 7.74 12.69
CA LYS A 351 -6.58 6.62 12.30
C LYS A 351 -6.31 5.32 13.06
N SER A 352 -5.06 4.84 13.02
CA SER A 352 -4.67 3.59 13.72
C SER A 352 -4.78 3.74 15.24
N THR A 353 -4.62 4.96 15.78
CA THR A 353 -4.86 5.24 17.21
C THR A 353 -6.34 5.05 17.57
N VAL A 354 -7.25 5.54 16.70
CA VAL A 354 -8.69 5.31 16.85
C VAL A 354 -9.01 3.81 16.79
N ALA A 355 -8.43 3.08 15.82
CA ALA A 355 -8.60 1.63 15.72
C ALA A 355 -8.19 0.90 16.99
N GLN A 356 -7.02 1.23 17.55
CA GLN A 356 -6.51 0.63 18.77
C GLN A 356 -7.43 0.91 19.98
N MET A 357 -8.04 2.09 20.05
CA MET A 357 -9.02 2.41 21.10
C MET A 357 -10.32 1.60 20.91
N VAL A 358 -10.81 1.45 19.68
CA VAL A 358 -11.98 0.61 19.37
C VAL A 358 -11.73 -0.86 19.70
N LEU A 359 -10.52 -1.37 19.43
CA LEU A 359 -10.11 -2.73 19.77
C LEU A 359 -9.87 -2.96 21.27
N GLY A 360 -9.93 -1.91 22.08
CA GLY A 360 -9.58 -1.99 23.51
C GLY A 360 -8.12 -2.35 23.78
N LEU A 361 -7.23 -2.05 22.81
CA LEU A 361 -5.77 -2.21 22.93
C LEU A 361 -5.10 -0.96 23.51
N LEU A 362 -5.78 0.18 23.43
CA LEU A 362 -5.32 1.47 23.90
C LEU A 362 -6.48 2.17 24.64
N GLU A 363 -6.25 2.59 25.88
CA GLU A 363 -7.23 3.38 26.61
C GLU A 363 -7.24 4.84 26.14
N PRO A 364 -8.41 5.47 25.90
CA PRO A 364 -8.49 6.88 25.63
C PRO A 364 -8.05 7.71 26.83
N THR A 365 -7.53 8.92 26.59
CA THR A 365 -7.24 9.90 27.67
C THR A 365 -8.53 10.50 28.20
N SER A 366 -9.52 10.74 27.32
CA SER A 366 -10.90 11.11 27.65
C SER A 366 -11.85 10.60 26.57
N GLY A 367 -13.14 10.63 26.85
CA GLY A 367 -14.18 10.04 25.99
C GLY A 367 -14.36 8.54 26.25
N SER A 368 -15.18 7.89 25.44
CA SER A 368 -15.49 6.47 25.61
C SER A 368 -15.76 5.76 24.28
N VAL A 369 -15.46 4.46 24.25
CA VAL A 369 -15.91 3.53 23.21
C VAL A 369 -16.89 2.56 23.85
N THR A 370 -18.07 2.42 23.26
CA THR A 370 -19.03 1.39 23.66
C THR A 370 -19.20 0.38 22.54
N PHE A 371 -19.33 -0.88 22.93
CA PHE A 371 -19.68 -2.00 22.07
C PHE A 371 -20.96 -2.65 22.63
N ASP A 372 -22.02 -2.69 21.84
CA ASP A 372 -23.34 -3.16 22.29
C ASP A 372 -23.81 -2.43 23.58
N GLY A 373 -23.62 -1.11 23.63
CA GLY A 373 -23.98 -0.27 24.79
C GLY A 373 -23.10 -0.44 26.03
N ARG A 374 -22.07 -1.30 25.99
CA ARG A 374 -21.11 -1.51 27.08
C ARG A 374 -19.79 -0.82 26.82
N GLU A 375 -19.33 -0.02 27.77
CA GLU A 375 -18.06 0.71 27.64
C GLU A 375 -16.87 -0.25 27.68
N VAL A 376 -16.05 -0.23 26.61
CA VAL A 376 -14.94 -1.18 26.40
C VAL A 376 -13.86 -1.05 27.48
N ALA A 377 -13.53 0.17 27.89
CA ALA A 377 -12.51 0.43 28.92
C ALA A 377 -12.92 -0.05 30.32
N LYS A 378 -14.22 -0.22 30.59
CA LYS A 378 -14.76 -0.66 31.89
C LYS A 378 -15.08 -2.15 31.95
N LEU A 379 -14.77 -2.92 30.91
CA LEU A 379 -15.01 -4.35 30.89
C LEU A 379 -14.10 -5.07 31.91
N ASP A 380 -14.66 -5.93 32.70
CA ASP A 380 -13.89 -6.86 33.52
C ASP A 380 -13.14 -7.90 32.65
N ARG A 381 -12.29 -8.71 33.25
CA ARG A 381 -11.51 -9.72 32.54
C ARG A 381 -12.35 -10.67 31.70
N LYS A 382 -13.53 -11.07 32.17
CA LYS A 382 -14.45 -11.96 31.46
C LYS A 382 -15.13 -11.21 30.30
N GLY A 383 -15.60 -10.00 30.55
CA GLY A 383 -16.19 -9.13 29.54
C GLY A 383 -15.20 -8.78 28.42
N ALA A 384 -13.96 -8.44 28.79
CA ALA A 384 -12.90 -8.18 27.80
C ALA A 384 -12.56 -9.43 26.96
N PHE A 385 -12.57 -10.62 27.56
CA PHE A 385 -12.38 -11.87 26.84
C PHE A 385 -13.52 -12.17 25.86
N ALA A 386 -14.78 -11.94 26.30
CA ALA A 386 -15.96 -12.06 25.44
C ALA A 386 -15.98 -11.00 24.32
N PHE A 387 -15.62 -9.76 24.63
CA PHE A 387 -15.48 -8.68 23.65
C PHE A 387 -14.48 -9.03 22.53
N ARG A 388 -13.28 -9.52 22.90
CA ARG A 388 -12.25 -9.94 21.94
C ARG A 388 -12.67 -11.10 21.04
N ARG A 389 -13.68 -11.89 21.41
CA ARG A 389 -14.27 -12.89 20.53
C ARG A 389 -15.13 -12.25 19.44
N ARG A 390 -15.85 -11.17 19.77
CA ARG A 390 -16.83 -10.52 18.89
C ARG A 390 -16.22 -9.42 18.02
N VAL A 391 -15.08 -8.84 18.42
CA VAL A 391 -14.37 -7.78 17.71
C VAL A 391 -12.96 -8.26 17.39
N GLN A 392 -12.64 -8.38 16.10
CA GLN A 392 -11.38 -8.94 15.61
C GLN A 392 -10.62 -7.97 14.71
N PRO A 393 -9.29 -7.88 14.81
CA PRO A 393 -8.48 -7.05 13.93
C PRO A 393 -7.98 -7.80 12.68
N ILE A 394 -7.84 -7.06 11.58
CA ILE A 394 -6.93 -7.38 10.47
C ILE A 394 -5.91 -6.25 10.43
N PHE A 395 -4.65 -6.54 10.76
CA PHE A 395 -3.59 -5.53 10.89
C PHE A 395 -2.95 -5.18 9.54
N GLN A 396 -2.34 -4.01 9.48
CA GLN A 396 -1.69 -3.40 8.33
C GLN A 396 -0.61 -4.28 7.69
N ASP A 397 0.24 -4.91 8.50
CA ASP A 397 1.35 -5.72 8.02
C ASP A 397 1.05 -7.22 8.16
N PRO A 398 0.73 -7.91 7.05
CA PRO A 398 0.51 -9.35 7.08
C PRO A 398 1.80 -10.16 7.38
N TYR A 399 2.99 -9.57 7.19
CA TYR A 399 4.26 -10.21 7.57
C TYR A 399 4.49 -10.19 9.08
N GLY A 400 4.33 -9.01 9.70
CA GLY A 400 4.52 -8.85 11.14
C GLY A 400 3.37 -9.41 11.98
N SER A 401 2.18 -9.58 11.39
CA SER A 401 1.00 -10.09 12.11
C SER A 401 0.91 -11.62 12.19
N LEU A 402 1.68 -12.35 11.38
CA LEU A 402 1.73 -13.81 11.38
C LEU A 402 3.05 -14.30 11.96
N ASP A 403 3.01 -15.17 12.96
CA ASP A 403 4.21 -15.78 13.53
C ASP A 403 4.90 -16.67 12.47
N PRO A 404 6.13 -16.36 12.03
CA PRO A 404 6.82 -17.10 10.97
C PRO A 404 7.15 -18.56 11.36
N MET A 405 7.12 -18.88 12.65
CA MET A 405 7.38 -20.22 13.19
C MET A 405 6.11 -21.08 13.28
N TYR A 406 4.92 -20.49 13.03
CA TYR A 406 3.68 -21.23 13.05
C TYR A 406 3.24 -21.63 11.64
N SER A 407 2.81 -22.90 11.49
CA SER A 407 2.12 -23.30 10.27
C SER A 407 0.80 -22.52 10.12
N ILE A 408 0.30 -22.42 8.90
CA ILE A 408 -0.96 -21.72 8.61
C ILE A 408 -2.13 -22.35 9.39
N TYR A 409 -2.14 -23.70 9.54
CA TYR A 409 -3.09 -24.38 10.41
C TYR A 409 -3.06 -23.81 11.85
N ARG A 410 -1.87 -23.77 12.45
CA ARG A 410 -1.69 -23.31 13.83
C ARG A 410 -2.07 -21.83 13.99
N THR A 411 -1.77 -21.01 12.99
CA THR A 411 -2.10 -19.58 12.97
C THR A 411 -3.63 -19.35 12.99
N ILE A 412 -4.40 -20.12 12.21
CA ILE A 412 -5.86 -19.99 12.14
C ILE A 412 -6.53 -20.71 13.31
N GLU A 413 -5.98 -21.82 13.79
CA GLU A 413 -6.51 -22.60 14.91
C GLU A 413 -6.30 -21.93 16.28
N GLU A 414 -5.28 -21.07 16.41
CA GLU A 414 -4.87 -20.47 17.67
C GLU A 414 -6.00 -19.70 18.40
N PRO A 415 -6.82 -18.84 17.75
CA PRO A 415 -7.95 -18.18 18.40
C PRO A 415 -8.98 -19.20 18.94
N LEU A 416 -9.31 -20.25 18.19
CA LEU A 416 -10.25 -21.30 18.60
C LEU A 416 -9.74 -22.03 19.85
N ARG A 417 -8.46 -22.36 19.87
CA ARG A 417 -7.82 -23.02 21.00
C ARG A 417 -7.79 -22.12 22.24
N THR A 418 -7.46 -20.84 22.06
CA THR A 418 -7.42 -19.85 23.15
C THR A 418 -8.79 -19.65 23.78
N HIS A 419 -9.85 -19.59 22.97
CA HIS A 419 -11.23 -19.49 23.43
C HIS A 419 -11.88 -20.84 23.78
N LYS A 420 -11.12 -21.96 23.72
CA LYS A 420 -11.58 -23.32 24.04
C LYS A 420 -12.79 -23.76 23.21
N ILE A 421 -12.82 -23.40 21.96
CA ILE A 421 -13.91 -23.74 21.01
C ILE A 421 -13.56 -25.06 20.33
N GLY A 422 -14.46 -26.03 20.44
CA GLY A 422 -14.38 -27.32 19.77
C GLY A 422 -13.21 -28.24 20.20
N THR A 423 -13.29 -29.49 19.77
CA THR A 423 -12.22 -30.48 19.87
C THR A 423 -11.16 -30.23 18.79
N ALA A 424 -10.01 -30.90 18.86
CA ALA A 424 -8.96 -30.79 17.85
C ALA A 424 -9.46 -31.13 16.43
N LYS A 425 -10.33 -32.16 16.31
CA LYS A 425 -10.90 -32.58 15.02
C LYS A 425 -11.89 -31.54 14.47
N GLU A 426 -12.72 -30.96 15.32
CA GLU A 426 -13.65 -29.89 14.94
C GLU A 426 -12.90 -28.62 14.53
N ARG A 427 -11.86 -28.23 15.27
CA ARG A 427 -11.00 -27.09 14.89
C ARG A 427 -10.33 -27.29 13.55
N GLU A 428 -9.83 -28.52 13.26
CA GLU A 428 -9.26 -28.81 11.94
C GLU A 428 -10.31 -28.66 10.83
N ALA A 429 -11.53 -29.14 11.03
CA ALA A 429 -12.63 -28.96 10.08
C ALA A 429 -12.95 -27.46 9.87
N THR A 430 -13.06 -26.68 10.96
CA THR A 430 -13.28 -25.23 10.91
C THR A 430 -12.17 -24.51 10.15
N VAL A 431 -10.89 -24.88 10.35
CA VAL A 431 -9.78 -24.28 9.63
C VAL A 431 -9.85 -24.57 8.12
N ARG A 432 -10.27 -25.78 7.72
CA ARG A 432 -10.50 -26.11 6.31
C ARG A 432 -11.60 -25.25 5.69
N ASP A 433 -12.73 -25.16 6.35
CA ASP A 433 -13.86 -24.32 5.93
C ASP A 433 -13.48 -22.84 5.81
N LEU A 434 -12.72 -22.31 6.78
CA LEU A 434 -12.21 -20.93 6.71
C LEU A 434 -11.26 -20.70 5.55
N LEU A 435 -10.38 -21.67 5.25
CA LEU A 435 -9.50 -21.58 4.08
C LEU A 435 -10.29 -21.59 2.77
N ASP A 436 -11.32 -22.43 2.68
CA ASP A 436 -12.21 -22.47 1.50
C ASP A 436 -12.95 -21.13 1.35
N LYS A 437 -13.50 -20.55 2.43
CA LYS A 437 -14.15 -19.23 2.45
C LYS A 437 -13.24 -18.11 1.93
N VAL A 438 -11.94 -18.15 2.26
CA VAL A 438 -10.97 -17.18 1.74
C VAL A 438 -10.31 -17.60 0.42
N SER A 439 -10.84 -18.60 -0.25
CA SER A 439 -10.37 -19.13 -1.55
C SER A 439 -8.89 -19.57 -1.52
N LEU A 440 -8.50 -20.26 -0.45
CA LEU A 440 -7.19 -20.92 -0.32
C LEU A 440 -7.37 -22.44 -0.25
N PRO A 441 -6.55 -23.22 -0.99
CA PRO A 441 -6.62 -24.67 -0.93
C PRO A 441 -6.17 -25.20 0.45
N SER A 442 -6.79 -26.26 0.95
CA SER A 442 -6.47 -26.85 2.25
C SER A 442 -5.01 -27.35 2.37
N SER A 443 -4.33 -27.58 1.23
CA SER A 443 -2.90 -27.91 1.22
C SER A 443 -1.99 -26.83 1.84
N VAL A 444 -2.49 -25.58 1.90
CA VAL A 444 -1.78 -24.45 2.53
C VAL A 444 -1.64 -24.61 4.05
N MET A 445 -2.47 -25.41 4.71
CA MET A 445 -2.43 -25.64 6.17
C MET A 445 -1.05 -26.04 6.70
N ARG A 446 -0.27 -26.78 5.91
CA ARG A 446 1.05 -27.27 6.30
C ARG A 446 2.20 -26.32 6.00
N ARG A 447 1.94 -25.24 5.25
CA ARG A 447 2.94 -24.23 4.89
C ARG A 447 3.16 -23.23 6.03
N TYR A 448 4.24 -22.47 5.91
CA TYR A 448 4.58 -21.37 6.78
C TYR A 448 4.34 -20.02 6.09
N PRO A 449 4.19 -18.91 6.83
CA PRO A 449 3.93 -17.60 6.23
C PRO A 449 4.94 -17.16 5.16
N ASN A 450 6.22 -17.48 5.32
CA ASN A 450 7.29 -17.14 4.38
C ASN A 450 7.19 -17.90 3.03
N GLU A 451 6.42 -18.98 2.96
CA GLU A 451 6.17 -19.74 1.72
C GLU A 451 4.96 -19.23 0.92
N LEU A 452 4.30 -18.19 1.41
CA LEU A 452 3.09 -17.61 0.83
C LEU A 452 3.36 -16.26 0.16
N SER A 453 2.59 -15.93 -0.89
CA SER A 453 2.54 -14.58 -1.44
C SER A 453 1.87 -13.59 -0.47
N GLY A 454 2.06 -12.27 -0.66
CA GLY A 454 1.42 -11.23 0.14
C GLY A 454 -0.10 -11.38 0.20
N GLY A 455 -0.75 -11.58 -0.95
CA GLY A 455 -2.20 -11.79 -1.02
C GLY A 455 -2.68 -13.08 -0.34
N GLN A 456 -1.87 -14.17 -0.40
CA GLN A 456 -2.18 -15.40 0.34
C GLN A 456 -2.06 -15.19 1.85
N ARG A 457 -1.05 -14.46 2.33
CA ARG A 457 -0.90 -14.11 3.75
C ARG A 457 -2.07 -13.27 4.22
N GLN A 458 -2.51 -12.29 3.42
CA GLN A 458 -3.67 -11.47 3.75
C GLN A 458 -4.94 -12.31 3.89
N ARG A 459 -5.17 -13.27 2.98
CA ARG A 459 -6.30 -14.22 3.07
C ARG A 459 -6.22 -15.07 4.34
N VAL A 460 -5.02 -15.49 4.77
CA VAL A 460 -4.81 -16.19 6.04
C VAL A 460 -5.13 -15.27 7.23
N ALA A 461 -4.73 -14.00 7.20
CA ALA A 461 -5.07 -13.02 8.25
C ALA A 461 -6.59 -12.82 8.34
N VAL A 462 -7.30 -12.73 7.20
CA VAL A 462 -8.77 -12.70 7.14
C VAL A 462 -9.36 -13.99 7.74
N ALA A 463 -8.89 -15.18 7.34
CA ALA A 463 -9.36 -16.46 7.89
C ALA A 463 -9.17 -16.55 9.42
N ARG A 464 -8.03 -16.08 9.93
CA ARG A 464 -7.75 -16.02 11.37
C ARG A 464 -8.74 -15.10 12.10
N ALA A 465 -9.02 -13.92 11.56
CA ALA A 465 -9.99 -12.98 12.14
C ALA A 465 -11.41 -13.58 12.18
N LEU A 466 -11.79 -14.35 11.16
CA LEU A 466 -13.11 -15.00 11.08
C LEU A 466 -13.25 -16.23 11.99
N ALA A 467 -12.16 -16.78 12.52
CA ALA A 467 -12.18 -18.06 13.28
C ALA A 467 -13.12 -18.05 14.49
N LEU A 468 -13.33 -16.88 15.10
CA LEU A 468 -14.22 -16.72 16.26
C LEU A 468 -15.64 -16.30 15.89
N SER A 469 -16.00 -16.23 14.60
CA SER A 469 -17.28 -15.71 14.10
C SER A 469 -17.58 -14.33 14.68
N PRO A 470 -16.75 -13.32 14.42
CA PRO A 470 -16.90 -11.98 14.97
C PRO A 470 -18.12 -11.25 14.39
N GLU A 471 -18.58 -10.21 15.07
CA GLU A 471 -19.61 -9.28 14.60
C GLU A 471 -18.99 -8.03 13.98
N VAL A 472 -17.82 -7.62 14.50
CA VAL A 472 -17.08 -6.46 14.02
C VAL A 472 -15.66 -6.87 13.64
N VAL A 473 -15.20 -6.43 12.48
CA VAL A 473 -13.81 -6.56 12.07
C VAL A 473 -13.22 -5.17 11.83
N VAL A 474 -12.13 -4.87 12.52
CA VAL A 474 -11.37 -3.62 12.33
C VAL A 474 -10.24 -3.91 11.36
N CYS A 475 -10.34 -3.35 10.15
CA CYS A 475 -9.38 -3.49 9.08
C CYS A 475 -8.44 -2.28 9.08
N ASP A 476 -7.21 -2.42 9.62
CA ASP A 476 -6.22 -1.34 9.63
C ASP A 476 -5.29 -1.51 8.43
N GLU A 477 -5.49 -0.69 7.39
CA GLU A 477 -4.76 -0.70 6.12
C GLU A 477 -4.62 -2.10 5.48
N ALA A 478 -5.67 -2.92 5.57
CA ALA A 478 -5.66 -4.34 5.21
C ALA A 478 -5.31 -4.65 3.74
N VAL A 479 -5.24 -3.66 2.86
CA VAL A 479 -4.97 -3.84 1.43
C VAL A 479 -3.85 -2.93 0.88
N SER A 480 -3.25 -2.06 1.70
CA SER A 480 -2.29 -1.03 1.26
C SER A 480 -0.98 -1.59 0.68
N ALA A 481 -0.54 -2.77 1.13
CA ALA A 481 0.71 -3.41 0.71
C ALA A 481 0.54 -4.42 -0.45
N LEU A 482 -0.66 -4.44 -1.09
CA LEU A 482 -1.00 -5.40 -2.13
C LEU A 482 -1.02 -4.75 -3.51
N ASP A 483 -0.67 -5.53 -4.54
CA ASP A 483 -0.86 -5.08 -5.92
C ASP A 483 -2.36 -4.95 -6.27
N VAL A 484 -2.66 -4.13 -7.28
CA VAL A 484 -4.03 -3.71 -7.65
C VAL A 484 -4.99 -4.88 -7.86
N LEU A 485 -4.55 -5.97 -8.51
CA LEU A 485 -5.42 -7.13 -8.75
C LEU A 485 -5.70 -7.92 -7.48
N VAL A 486 -4.70 -8.12 -6.64
CA VAL A 486 -4.86 -8.79 -5.34
C VAL A 486 -5.69 -7.93 -4.41
N GLN A 487 -5.48 -6.61 -4.39
CA GLN A 487 -6.29 -5.65 -3.64
C GLN A 487 -7.76 -5.75 -4.00
N ALA A 488 -8.10 -5.70 -5.31
CA ALA A 488 -9.48 -5.86 -5.78
C ALA A 488 -10.10 -7.21 -5.37
N GLN A 489 -9.31 -8.30 -5.40
CA GLN A 489 -9.78 -9.62 -4.96
C GLN A 489 -10.04 -9.67 -3.46
N ILE A 490 -9.21 -9.01 -2.63
CA ILE A 490 -9.43 -8.96 -1.17
C ILE A 490 -10.63 -8.09 -0.84
N LEU A 491 -10.80 -6.93 -1.50
CA LEU A 491 -11.98 -6.08 -1.31
C LEU A 491 -13.27 -6.81 -1.68
N LYS A 492 -13.26 -7.52 -2.82
CA LYS A 492 -14.39 -8.38 -3.19
C LYS A 492 -14.67 -9.45 -2.15
N LEU A 493 -13.63 -10.16 -1.68
CA LEU A 493 -13.75 -11.17 -0.64
C LEU A 493 -14.37 -10.59 0.65
N LEU A 494 -13.92 -9.41 1.11
CA LEU A 494 -14.47 -8.75 2.30
C LEU A 494 -15.95 -8.38 2.11
N ASN A 495 -16.34 -7.88 0.92
CA ASN A 495 -17.74 -7.61 0.60
C ASN A 495 -18.59 -8.88 0.58
N ASP A 496 -18.11 -9.96 -0.04
CA ASP A 496 -18.79 -11.25 -0.09
C ASP A 496 -18.99 -11.82 1.33
N LEU A 497 -17.96 -11.76 2.18
CA LEU A 497 -18.02 -12.19 3.58
C LEU A 497 -18.95 -11.31 4.43
N GLN A 498 -19.02 -10.01 4.17
CA GLN A 498 -19.96 -9.10 4.84
C GLN A 498 -21.40 -9.49 4.52
N ALA A 499 -21.69 -9.75 3.24
CA ALA A 499 -23.01 -10.16 2.80
C ALA A 499 -23.41 -11.53 3.36
N GLU A 500 -22.48 -12.50 3.38
CA GLU A 500 -22.75 -13.87 3.87
C GLU A 500 -22.89 -13.94 5.39
N LEU A 501 -22.02 -13.24 6.13
CA LEU A 501 -21.87 -13.39 7.58
C LEU A 501 -22.47 -12.23 8.38
N GLY A 502 -22.98 -11.17 7.72
CA GLY A 502 -23.54 -9.99 8.40
C GLY A 502 -22.51 -9.15 9.16
N LEU A 503 -21.24 -9.17 8.72
CA LEU A 503 -20.14 -8.50 9.40
C LEU A 503 -20.29 -6.97 9.33
N SER A 504 -19.83 -6.28 10.37
CA SER A 504 -19.63 -4.83 10.36
C SER A 504 -18.16 -4.53 10.27
N TYR A 505 -17.76 -3.60 9.38
CA TYR A 505 -16.35 -3.23 9.20
C TYR A 505 -16.08 -1.81 9.67
N LEU A 506 -15.05 -1.65 10.50
CA LEU A 506 -14.35 -0.37 10.63
C LEU A 506 -13.10 -0.45 9.74
N PHE A 507 -13.12 0.26 8.61
CA PHE A 507 -12.10 0.14 7.57
C PHE A 507 -11.19 1.37 7.55
N ILE A 508 -9.92 1.20 7.89
CA ILE A 508 -8.93 2.28 7.93
C ILE A 508 -8.06 2.20 6.69
N THR A 509 -7.96 3.31 5.98
CA THR A 509 -7.10 3.42 4.80
C THR A 509 -6.69 4.89 4.58
N HIS A 510 -5.64 5.10 3.79
CA HIS A 510 -5.29 6.41 3.27
C HIS A 510 -5.77 6.61 1.81
N ASP A 511 -6.35 5.57 1.19
CA ASP A 511 -6.77 5.56 -0.21
C ASP A 511 -8.30 5.68 -0.34
N LEU A 512 -8.76 6.86 -0.78
CA LEU A 512 -10.18 7.12 -1.03
C LEU A 512 -10.74 6.27 -2.20
N ALA A 513 -9.93 5.89 -3.18
CA ALA A 513 -10.39 5.04 -4.27
C ALA A 513 -10.81 3.65 -3.77
N VAL A 514 -10.11 3.12 -2.75
CA VAL A 514 -10.48 1.89 -2.04
C VAL A 514 -11.79 2.06 -1.27
N VAL A 515 -11.95 3.19 -0.58
CA VAL A 515 -13.15 3.49 0.21
C VAL A 515 -14.41 3.46 -0.65
N ARG A 516 -14.36 4.02 -1.85
CA ARG A 516 -15.48 4.01 -2.80
C ARG A 516 -16.00 2.60 -3.11
N GLN A 517 -15.14 1.58 -3.03
CA GLN A 517 -15.50 0.21 -3.36
C GLN A 517 -16.12 -0.57 -2.19
N ILE A 518 -15.85 -0.17 -0.93
CA ILE A 518 -16.24 -0.98 0.23
C ILE A 518 -17.10 -0.24 1.25
N ALA A 519 -16.94 1.08 1.41
CA ALA A 519 -17.54 1.83 2.53
C ALA A 519 -18.97 2.31 2.24
N ASP A 520 -19.79 2.34 3.29
CA ASP A 520 -21.10 2.97 3.34
C ASP A 520 -20.98 4.43 3.80
N ASP A 521 -20.27 4.65 4.91
CA ASP A 521 -20.01 5.94 5.52
C ASP A 521 -18.51 6.21 5.57
N VAL A 522 -18.12 7.47 5.44
CA VAL A 522 -16.73 7.94 5.43
C VAL A 522 -16.52 9.00 6.49
N LEU A 523 -15.45 8.82 7.26
CA LEU A 523 -14.94 9.78 8.23
C LEU A 523 -13.57 10.26 7.74
N VAL A 524 -13.45 11.52 7.38
CA VAL A 524 -12.19 12.11 6.94
C VAL A 524 -11.46 12.68 8.16
N MET A 525 -10.27 12.17 8.45
CA MET A 525 -9.45 12.59 9.59
C MET A 525 -8.26 13.43 9.15
N GLN A 526 -8.08 14.59 9.79
CA GLN A 526 -6.91 15.44 9.66
C GLN A 526 -6.41 15.85 11.04
N THR A 527 -5.09 15.71 11.29
CA THR A 527 -4.43 16.16 12.55
C THR A 527 -5.18 15.77 13.84
N GLY A 528 -5.64 14.53 13.91
CA GLY A 528 -6.31 13.97 15.09
C GLY A 528 -7.82 14.23 15.18
N ARG A 529 -8.43 14.96 14.26
CA ARG A 529 -9.85 15.33 14.27
C ARG A 529 -10.58 14.80 13.04
N ILE A 530 -11.88 14.52 13.19
CA ILE A 530 -12.77 14.31 12.03
C ILE A 530 -13.13 15.69 11.48
N VAL A 531 -12.78 15.95 10.22
CA VAL A 531 -13.08 17.19 9.52
C VAL A 531 -14.35 17.07 8.67
N GLU A 532 -14.62 15.88 8.15
CA GLU A 532 -15.84 15.59 7.39
C GLU A 532 -16.35 14.19 7.69
N ALA A 533 -17.68 14.04 7.81
CA ALA A 533 -18.35 12.76 8.05
C ALA A 533 -19.65 12.74 7.25
N ALA A 534 -19.73 11.85 6.25
CA ALA A 534 -20.89 11.71 5.37
C ALA A 534 -20.94 10.32 4.74
N THR A 535 -22.00 10.06 3.96
CA THR A 535 -22.05 8.84 3.14
C THR A 535 -20.96 8.86 2.06
N THR A 536 -20.53 7.70 1.60
CA THR A 536 -19.52 7.59 0.55
C THR A 536 -19.90 8.43 -0.68
N ASP A 537 -21.17 8.37 -1.11
CA ASP A 537 -21.62 9.10 -2.30
C ASP A 537 -21.54 10.61 -2.09
N GLU A 538 -21.91 11.13 -0.92
CA GLU A 538 -21.82 12.54 -0.60
C GLU A 538 -20.37 13.05 -0.59
N VAL A 539 -19.45 12.33 0.05
CA VAL A 539 -18.02 12.68 0.08
C VAL A 539 -17.43 12.76 -1.33
N PHE A 540 -17.83 11.85 -2.23
CA PHE A 540 -17.29 11.81 -3.60
C PHE A 540 -17.93 12.82 -4.56
N GLN A 541 -19.21 13.13 -4.38
CA GLN A 541 -19.96 14.02 -5.28
C GLN A 541 -19.92 15.48 -4.82
N ASN A 542 -20.04 15.72 -3.52
CA ASN A 542 -20.17 17.03 -2.92
C ASN A 542 -19.31 17.20 -1.66
N PRO A 543 -17.98 17.06 -1.75
CA PRO A 543 -17.10 17.23 -0.59
C PRO A 543 -17.19 18.65 -0.05
N THR A 544 -17.46 18.80 1.24
CA THR A 544 -17.64 20.10 1.90
C THR A 544 -16.30 20.72 2.30
N GLU A 545 -15.35 19.90 2.75
CA GLU A 545 -14.07 20.33 3.27
C GLU A 545 -12.99 20.43 2.18
N GLU A 546 -12.17 21.46 2.23
CA GLU A 546 -11.05 21.66 1.30
C GLU A 546 -10.04 20.51 1.37
N TYR A 547 -9.82 19.98 2.57
CA TYR A 547 -8.92 18.85 2.77
C TYR A 547 -9.44 17.59 2.05
N THR A 548 -10.74 17.33 2.12
CA THR A 548 -11.37 16.20 1.40
C THR A 548 -11.23 16.36 -0.11
N ARG A 549 -11.42 17.58 -0.64
CA ARG A 549 -11.21 17.87 -2.07
C ARG A 549 -9.77 17.56 -2.49
N ARG A 550 -8.79 18.01 -1.70
CA ARG A 550 -7.37 17.71 -1.96
C ARG A 550 -7.07 16.21 -1.96
N LEU A 551 -7.67 15.45 -1.04
CA LEU A 551 -7.51 13.98 -1.02
C LEU A 551 -8.13 13.33 -2.26
N LEU A 552 -9.29 13.78 -2.69
CA LEU A 552 -9.98 13.30 -3.90
C LEU A 552 -9.20 13.66 -5.17
N ASP A 553 -8.66 14.87 -5.25
CA ASP A 553 -7.85 15.33 -6.39
C ASP A 553 -6.52 14.58 -6.46
N ALA A 554 -6.04 14.05 -5.34
CA ALA A 554 -4.82 13.25 -5.31
C ALA A 554 -5.01 11.80 -5.81
N ILE A 555 -6.24 11.35 -6.08
CA ILE A 555 -6.49 10.00 -6.64
C ILE A 555 -5.92 9.93 -8.06
N PRO A 556 -4.94 9.05 -8.35
CA PRO A 556 -4.31 8.97 -9.66
C PRO A 556 -5.31 8.57 -10.76
N GLY A 557 -5.25 9.23 -11.91
CA GLY A 557 -6.04 8.88 -13.08
C GLY A 557 -7.54 9.21 -13.01
N ARG A 558 -8.00 9.92 -11.96
CA ARG A 558 -9.42 10.30 -11.78
C ARG A 558 -10.00 11.00 -13.03
N ASP A 559 -9.24 11.92 -13.61
CA ASP A 559 -9.68 12.75 -14.72
C ASP A 559 -9.49 12.10 -16.10
N LEU A 560 -8.72 11.01 -16.19
CA LEU A 560 -8.37 10.38 -17.47
C LEU A 560 -9.54 9.64 -18.14
N LEU A 561 -10.56 9.25 -17.36
CA LEU A 561 -11.75 8.55 -17.85
C LEU A 561 -13.04 9.37 -17.74
N ALA A 562 -12.97 10.61 -17.25
CA ALA A 562 -14.12 11.50 -17.13
C ALA A 562 -14.48 12.24 -18.44
N GLY A 563 -13.78 11.92 -19.56
CA GLY A 563 -13.98 12.51 -20.87
C GLY A 563 -14.64 11.58 -21.88
#